data_58359e4e4d063509fa27e3e68ff89f1e
#
_entry.id   58359e4e4d063509fa27e3e68ff89f1e
#
_cell.length_a   1.000
_cell.length_b   1.000
_cell.length_c   1.000
_cell.angle_alpha   90.00
_cell.angle_beta   90.00
_cell.angle_gamma   90.00
#
_symmetry.space_group_name_H-M   'P 1'
#
loop_
_entity.id
_entity.type
_entity.pdbx_description
1 polymer ?
#
loop_
_entity_poly.entity_id
_entity_poly.type
_entity_poly.pdbx_seq_one_letter_code
_entity_poly.pdbx_strand_id
1 'polypeptide(L)'
;MKRSLWIAKVIAMIIIPSIWLMCINAWAQEIRYITPEALKELVEKDDDTILIVDTQPKAAYKMGHIKRAINFPWTPEIKNPADLPRDRILVLYCDCTNEEDSIDMAKQLLRNLEYVYVRVLKGGWSQWQKLGYPTEKNSD
;
A
#
# COMPACT_ATOMS: atom_id res chain seq x y z
N MET A 1 1.74 58.15 7.35
CA MET A 1 2.10 57.06 8.27
C MET A 1 0.98 56.07 8.60
N LYS A 2 -0.29 56.38 8.43
CA LYS A 2 -1.39 55.42 8.74
C LYS A 2 -1.71 54.36 7.66
N ARG A 3 -1.24 54.53 6.41
CA ARG A 3 -1.50 53.63 5.30
C ARG A 3 -0.60 52.37 5.29
N SER A 4 0.61 52.44 5.83
CA SER A 4 1.56 51.31 5.85
C SER A 4 1.18 50.23 6.89
N LEU A 5 0.55 50.62 8.00
CA LEU A 5 0.11 49.65 9.02
C LEU A 5 -1.11 48.79 8.56
N TRP A 6 -1.92 49.33 7.66
CA TRP A 6 -3.09 48.58 7.12
C TRP A 6 -2.67 47.49 6.15
N ILE A 7 -1.70 47.79 5.29
CA ILE A 7 -1.16 46.84 4.31
C ILE A 7 -0.47 45.67 5.02
N ALA A 8 0.30 45.96 6.08
CA ALA A 8 0.95 44.91 6.88
C ALA A 8 -0.04 43.98 7.58
N LYS A 9 -1.17 44.50 8.08
CA LYS A 9 -2.21 43.67 8.71
C LYS A 9 -3.00 42.82 7.72
N VAL A 10 -3.24 43.30 6.50
CA VAL A 10 -3.92 42.54 5.43
C VAL A 10 -3.02 41.41 4.91
N ILE A 11 -1.72 41.68 4.74
CA ILE A 11 -0.77 40.63 4.29
C ILE A 11 -0.61 39.55 5.34
N ALA A 12 -0.54 39.88 6.63
CA ALA A 12 -0.46 38.89 7.72
C ALA A 12 -1.72 37.99 7.79
N MET A 13 -2.90 38.54 7.43
CA MET A 13 -4.17 37.79 7.47
C MET A 13 -4.34 36.81 6.30
N ILE A 14 -3.60 36.98 5.19
CA ILE A 14 -3.66 36.11 3.99
C ILE A 14 -2.62 34.98 4.06
N ILE A 15 -1.47 35.19 4.73
CA ILE A 15 -0.39 34.23 4.78
C ILE A 15 -0.67 33.07 5.76
N ILE A 16 -1.34 33.35 6.89
CA ILE A 16 -1.60 32.35 7.93
C ILE A 16 -2.51 31.19 7.45
N PRO A 17 -3.61 31.40 6.70
CA PRO A 17 -4.43 30.31 6.22
C PRO A 17 -3.74 29.47 5.13
N SER A 18 -2.83 30.06 4.35
CA SER A 18 -2.11 29.31 3.28
C SER A 18 -1.09 28.32 3.83
N ILE A 19 -0.44 28.64 4.95
CA ILE A 19 0.51 27.73 5.63
C ILE A 19 -0.24 26.59 6.32
N TRP A 20 -1.43 26.87 6.86
CA TRP A 20 -2.28 25.84 7.50
C TRP A 20 -2.79 24.79 6.50
N LEU A 21 -3.11 25.21 5.26
CA LEU A 21 -3.57 24.29 4.22
C LEU A 21 -2.47 23.34 3.72
N MET A 22 -1.19 23.75 3.77
CA MET A 22 -0.05 22.90 3.39
C MET A 22 0.27 21.81 4.42
N CYS A 23 -0.04 22.01 5.69
CA CYS A 23 0.21 21.02 6.74
C CYS A 23 -0.79 19.84 6.74
N ILE A 24 -1.94 19.94 6.08
CA ILE A 24 -2.97 18.90 6.11
C ILE A 24 -2.60 17.67 5.27
N ASN A 25 -1.73 17.83 4.27
CA ASN A 25 -1.34 16.73 3.38
C ASN A 25 -0.24 15.79 3.96
N ALA A 26 0.39 16.14 5.08
CA ALA A 26 1.45 15.31 5.68
C ALA A 26 0.92 14.08 6.46
N TRP A 27 -0.39 13.97 6.69
CA TRP A 27 -1.00 12.92 7.51
C TRP A 27 -1.57 11.74 6.71
N ALA A 28 -1.51 11.78 5.38
CA ALA A 28 -2.26 10.88 4.49
C ALA A 28 -1.53 9.59 4.09
N GLN A 29 -0.35 9.28 4.66
CA GLN A 29 0.44 8.12 4.22
C GLN A 29 0.64 7.05 5.30
N GLU A 30 -0.38 6.84 6.13
CA GLU A 30 -0.39 5.71 7.05
C GLU A 30 -0.70 4.41 6.29
N ILE A 31 0.06 3.35 6.62
CA ILE A 31 -0.16 2.04 6.04
C ILE A 31 -1.51 1.49 6.50
N ARG A 32 -2.36 1.17 5.55
CA ARG A 32 -3.64 0.53 5.79
C ARG A 32 -3.49 -0.97 5.73
N TYR A 33 -4.17 -1.66 6.64
CA TYR A 33 -4.19 -3.11 6.66
C TYR A 33 -5.53 -3.66 6.15
N ILE A 34 -5.51 -4.90 5.68
CA ILE A 34 -6.68 -5.71 5.39
C ILE A 34 -6.58 -7.01 6.20
N THR A 35 -7.68 -7.48 6.77
CA THR A 35 -7.69 -8.77 7.47
C THR A 35 -7.76 -9.94 6.49
N PRO A 36 -7.30 -11.14 6.88
CA PRO A 36 -7.42 -12.33 6.04
C PRO A 36 -8.86 -12.64 5.63
N GLU A 37 -9.83 -12.45 6.55
CA GLU A 37 -11.24 -12.69 6.30
C GLU A 37 -11.79 -11.75 5.22
N ALA A 38 -11.48 -10.46 5.32
CA ALA A 38 -11.92 -9.47 4.35
C ALA A 38 -11.30 -9.71 2.97
N LEU A 39 -10.01 -10.09 2.92
CA LEU A 39 -9.37 -10.45 1.66
C LEU A 39 -9.95 -11.72 1.06
N LYS A 40 -10.24 -12.74 1.89
CA LYS A 40 -10.87 -14.00 1.45
C LYS A 40 -12.18 -13.74 0.72
N GLU A 41 -13.05 -12.89 1.26
CA GLU A 41 -14.31 -12.52 0.60
C GLU A 41 -14.11 -11.93 -0.79
N LEU A 42 -13.10 -11.07 -0.97
CA LEU A 42 -12.76 -10.47 -2.27
C LEU A 42 -12.21 -11.52 -3.25
N VAL A 43 -11.37 -12.45 -2.76
CA VAL A 43 -10.84 -13.57 -3.57
C VAL A 43 -11.95 -14.49 -4.04
N GLU A 44 -12.90 -14.84 -3.17
CA GLU A 44 -14.02 -15.74 -3.50
C GLU A 44 -15.03 -15.10 -4.46
N LYS A 45 -15.17 -13.78 -4.45
CA LYS A 45 -16.03 -13.03 -5.37
C LYS A 45 -15.37 -12.70 -6.71
N ASP A 46 -14.12 -13.12 -6.92
CA ASP A 46 -13.30 -12.74 -8.07
C ASP A 46 -13.27 -11.22 -8.31
N ASP A 47 -13.17 -10.44 -7.22
CA ASP A 47 -13.23 -8.98 -7.27
C ASP A 47 -12.02 -8.41 -8.02
N ASP A 48 -12.28 -7.74 -9.15
CA ASP A 48 -11.27 -7.14 -10.02
C ASP A 48 -10.77 -5.77 -9.55
N THR A 49 -11.37 -5.21 -8.50
CA THR A 49 -10.91 -3.94 -7.92
C THR A 49 -9.64 -4.08 -7.10
N ILE A 50 -9.23 -5.32 -6.78
CA ILE A 50 -7.99 -5.63 -6.07
C ILE A 50 -6.95 -6.30 -6.98
N LEU A 51 -5.68 -6.10 -6.66
CA LEU A 51 -4.56 -6.93 -7.11
C LEU A 51 -3.79 -7.41 -5.88
N ILE A 52 -3.67 -8.71 -5.72
CA ILE A 52 -2.91 -9.33 -4.63
C ILE A 52 -1.48 -9.49 -5.08
N VAL A 53 -0.53 -9.03 -4.27
CA VAL A 53 0.88 -8.95 -4.59
C VAL A 53 1.69 -9.72 -3.56
N ASP A 54 2.28 -10.82 -4.00
CA ASP A 54 3.21 -11.60 -3.20
C ASP A 54 4.61 -11.00 -3.29
N THR A 55 5.15 -10.54 -2.17
CA THR A 55 6.48 -9.93 -2.11
C THR A 55 7.58 -10.93 -1.77
N GLN A 56 7.26 -12.21 -1.66
CA GLN A 56 8.23 -13.28 -1.45
C GLN A 56 9.13 -13.50 -2.67
N PRO A 57 10.31 -14.11 -2.49
CA PRO A 57 11.13 -14.58 -3.60
C PRO A 57 10.35 -15.53 -4.53
N LYS A 58 10.63 -15.48 -5.83
CA LYS A 58 9.94 -16.27 -6.86
C LYS A 58 9.87 -17.76 -6.54
N ALA A 59 10.91 -18.32 -5.92
CA ALA A 59 10.92 -19.74 -5.52
C ALA A 59 9.84 -20.05 -4.48
N ALA A 60 9.65 -19.20 -3.47
CA ALA A 60 8.61 -19.35 -2.45
C ALA A 60 7.21 -19.20 -3.06
N TYR A 61 7.02 -18.19 -3.90
CA TYR A 61 5.76 -17.97 -4.63
C TYR A 61 5.34 -19.22 -5.44
N LYS A 62 6.26 -19.86 -6.18
CA LYS A 62 5.99 -21.08 -6.94
C LYS A 62 5.54 -22.25 -6.05
N MET A 63 6.06 -22.34 -4.84
CA MET A 63 5.71 -23.41 -3.88
C MET A 63 4.29 -23.23 -3.31
N GLY A 64 3.79 -22.01 -3.29
CA GLY A 64 2.43 -21.70 -2.86
C GLY A 64 2.22 -20.22 -2.63
N HIS A 65 1.08 -19.70 -3.07
CA HIS A 65 0.70 -18.30 -2.93
C HIS A 65 -0.82 -18.15 -2.78
N ILE A 66 -1.28 -17.00 -2.37
CA ILE A 66 -2.71 -16.68 -2.31
C ILE A 66 -3.30 -16.76 -3.71
N LYS A 67 -4.44 -17.40 -3.85
CA LYS A 67 -5.15 -17.50 -5.14
C LYS A 67 -5.26 -16.13 -5.82
N ARG A 68 -4.94 -16.06 -7.13
CA ARG A 68 -4.92 -14.85 -7.97
C ARG A 68 -3.79 -13.85 -7.65
N ALA A 69 -2.87 -14.16 -6.74
CA ALA A 69 -1.75 -13.27 -6.49
C ALA A 69 -0.76 -13.27 -7.66
N ILE A 70 -0.18 -12.11 -7.92
CA ILE A 70 1.02 -12.01 -8.75
C ILE A 70 2.27 -11.97 -7.87
N ASN A 71 3.41 -12.39 -8.41
CA ASN A 71 4.68 -12.26 -7.72
C ASN A 71 5.40 -10.98 -8.12
N PHE A 72 5.62 -10.12 -7.14
CA PHE A 72 6.44 -8.93 -7.27
C PHE A 72 7.40 -8.89 -6.06
N PRO A 73 8.54 -9.58 -6.14
CA PRO A 73 9.44 -9.78 -5.01
C PRO A 73 9.93 -8.48 -4.40
N TRP A 74 10.11 -8.49 -3.08
CA TRP A 74 10.68 -7.36 -2.36
C TRP A 74 12.04 -6.95 -2.94
N THR A 75 12.24 -5.65 -3.04
CA THR A 75 13.51 -5.02 -3.40
C THR A 75 13.75 -3.79 -2.52
N PRO A 76 15.03 -3.46 -2.23
CA PRO A 76 15.33 -2.25 -1.45
C PRO A 76 14.90 -0.95 -2.15
N GLU A 77 14.70 -0.98 -3.46
CA GLU A 77 14.19 0.14 -4.26
C GLU A 77 13.37 -0.38 -5.45
N ILE A 78 12.12 0.02 -5.54
CA ILE A 78 11.25 -0.29 -6.68
C ILE A 78 11.60 0.68 -7.82
N LYS A 79 12.31 0.17 -8.84
CA LYS A 79 12.72 0.97 -10.02
C LYS A 79 11.67 1.00 -11.12
N ASN A 80 10.94 -0.09 -11.30
CA ASN A 80 9.93 -0.22 -12.35
C ASN A 80 8.67 -0.88 -11.81
N PRO A 81 7.62 -0.10 -11.48
CA PRO A 81 6.34 -0.62 -11.01
C PRO A 81 5.35 -0.90 -12.15
N ALA A 82 5.81 -1.17 -13.38
CA ALA A 82 4.93 -1.29 -14.56
C ALA A 82 3.86 -2.39 -14.42
N ASP A 83 4.13 -3.44 -13.64
CA ASP A 83 3.19 -4.53 -13.40
C ASP A 83 2.16 -4.23 -12.31
N LEU A 84 2.27 -3.07 -11.65
CA LEU A 84 1.41 -2.65 -10.55
C LEU A 84 0.45 -1.54 -11.01
N PRO A 85 -0.84 -1.83 -11.23
CA PRO A 85 -1.82 -0.84 -11.67
C PRO A 85 -2.08 0.20 -10.58
N ARG A 86 -2.41 1.43 -11.00
CA ARG A 86 -2.72 2.54 -10.09
C ARG A 86 -4.22 2.69 -9.78
N ASP A 87 -5.06 2.05 -10.56
CA ASP A 87 -6.53 2.08 -10.50
C ASP A 87 -7.13 0.95 -9.66
N ARG A 88 -6.30 0.06 -9.11
CA ARG A 88 -6.71 -1.04 -8.23
C ARG A 88 -6.15 -0.87 -6.81
N ILE A 89 -6.79 -1.53 -5.86
CA ILE A 89 -6.24 -1.67 -4.52
C ILE A 89 -5.16 -2.75 -4.54
N LEU A 90 -3.92 -2.37 -4.30
CA LEU A 90 -2.81 -3.32 -4.16
C LEU A 90 -2.83 -3.90 -2.73
N VAL A 91 -2.94 -5.22 -2.61
CA VAL A 91 -2.86 -5.93 -1.34
C VAL A 91 -1.54 -6.69 -1.28
N LEU A 92 -0.58 -6.16 -0.53
CA LEU A 92 0.76 -6.73 -0.39
C LEU A 92 0.80 -7.74 0.74
N TYR A 93 1.54 -8.84 0.57
CA TYR A 93 1.84 -9.77 1.66
C TYR A 93 3.23 -10.42 1.49
N CYS A 94 3.80 -10.86 2.60
CA CYS A 94 5.00 -11.68 2.66
C CYS A 94 4.81 -12.83 3.66
N ASP A 95 5.83 -13.64 3.85
CA ASP A 95 5.92 -14.65 4.93
C ASP A 95 6.86 -14.19 6.05
N CYS A 96 6.88 -12.91 6.32
CA CYS A 96 7.68 -12.31 7.40
C CYS A 96 6.89 -12.27 8.70
N THR A 97 7.57 -12.36 9.84
CA THR A 97 6.93 -12.43 11.17
C THR A 97 6.06 -11.19 11.48
N ASN A 98 6.47 -10.00 11.03
CA ASN A 98 5.79 -8.73 11.28
C ASN A 98 5.53 -7.96 9.97
N GLU A 99 5.30 -8.66 8.87
CA GLU A 99 5.03 -8.12 7.54
C GLU A 99 6.10 -7.13 7.02
N GLU A 100 7.37 -7.23 7.49
CA GLU A 100 8.42 -6.23 7.22
C GLU A 100 8.58 -5.91 5.73
N ASP A 101 8.72 -6.91 4.88
CA ASP A 101 8.95 -6.72 3.43
C ASP A 101 7.74 -6.09 2.75
N SER A 102 6.52 -6.54 3.08
CA SER A 102 5.29 -5.98 2.52
C SER A 102 5.01 -4.57 3.04
N ILE A 103 5.37 -4.26 4.29
CA ILE A 103 5.31 -2.91 4.86
C ILE A 103 6.31 -1.98 4.17
N ASP A 104 7.55 -2.44 3.96
CA ASP A 104 8.57 -1.64 3.28
C ASP A 104 8.17 -1.33 1.84
N MET A 105 7.72 -2.34 1.10
CA MET A 105 7.18 -2.15 -0.26
C MET A 105 5.99 -1.19 -0.27
N ALA A 106 5.06 -1.30 0.69
CA ALA A 106 3.93 -0.38 0.80
C ALA A 106 4.39 1.07 1.03
N LYS A 107 5.42 1.28 1.86
CA LYS A 107 6.03 2.62 2.07
C LYS A 107 6.64 3.17 0.78
N GLN A 108 7.36 2.35 0.02
CA GLN A 108 7.95 2.76 -1.25
C GLN A 108 6.85 3.16 -2.25
N LEU A 109 5.80 2.35 -2.40
CA LEU A 109 4.68 2.64 -3.28
C LEU A 109 3.95 3.93 -2.90
N LEU A 110 3.60 4.08 -1.62
CA LEU A 110 2.84 5.23 -1.13
C LEU A 110 3.65 6.53 -1.17
N ARG A 111 4.92 6.51 -0.71
CA ARG A 111 5.70 7.72 -0.49
C ARG A 111 6.57 8.13 -1.66
N ASN A 112 7.19 7.15 -2.34
CA ASN A 112 8.16 7.43 -3.39
C ASN A 112 7.52 7.38 -4.78
N LEU A 113 6.48 6.56 -4.95
CA LEU A 113 5.84 6.29 -6.24
C LEU A 113 4.40 6.80 -6.31
N GLU A 114 3.93 7.51 -5.28
CA GLU A 114 2.62 8.20 -5.26
C GLU A 114 1.40 7.29 -5.52
N TYR A 115 1.49 6.00 -5.13
CA TYR A 115 0.32 5.13 -5.11
C TYR A 115 -0.62 5.53 -3.97
N VAL A 116 -1.92 5.39 -4.18
CA VAL A 116 -2.95 5.80 -3.21
C VAL A 116 -3.63 4.60 -2.56
N TYR A 117 -3.85 3.56 -3.33
CA TYR A 117 -4.62 2.40 -2.91
C TYR A 117 -3.71 1.22 -2.59
N VAL A 118 -3.01 1.27 -1.47
CA VAL A 118 -2.12 0.20 -1.00
C VAL A 118 -2.58 -0.28 0.37
N ARG A 119 -2.60 -1.60 0.57
CA ARG A 119 -2.89 -2.26 1.85
C ARG A 119 -1.89 -3.38 2.09
N VAL A 120 -1.68 -3.73 3.35
CA VAL A 120 -0.87 -4.86 3.78
C VAL A 120 -1.79 -5.91 4.40
N LEU A 121 -1.63 -7.18 4.01
CA LEU A 121 -2.37 -8.29 4.59
C LEU A 121 -1.86 -8.57 6.00
N LYS A 122 -2.75 -8.49 6.98
CA LYS A 122 -2.43 -8.76 8.38
C LYS A 122 -2.12 -10.25 8.59
N GLY A 123 -0.97 -10.55 9.21
CA GLY A 123 -0.51 -11.93 9.43
C GLY A 123 0.09 -12.60 8.19
N GLY A 124 0.09 -11.93 7.03
CA GLY A 124 0.74 -12.38 5.80
C GLY A 124 0.38 -13.80 5.36
N TRP A 125 1.33 -14.44 4.68
CA TRP A 125 1.18 -15.81 4.14
C TRP A 125 0.93 -16.86 5.22
N SER A 126 1.69 -16.81 6.31
CA SER A 126 1.56 -17.79 7.41
C SER A 126 0.15 -17.82 7.99
N GLN A 127 -0.46 -16.65 8.24
CA GLN A 127 -1.82 -16.59 8.78
C GLN A 127 -2.86 -17.08 7.75
N TRP A 128 -2.68 -16.71 6.48
CA TRP A 128 -3.56 -17.17 5.39
C TRP A 128 -3.60 -18.69 5.27
N GLN A 129 -2.41 -19.34 5.29
CA GLN A 129 -2.30 -20.81 5.27
C GLN A 129 -2.92 -21.46 6.51
N LYS A 130 -2.66 -20.90 7.71
CA LYS A 130 -3.19 -21.42 8.98
C LYS A 130 -4.71 -21.44 9.01
N LEU A 131 -5.35 -20.46 8.34
CA LEU A 131 -6.80 -20.38 8.21
C LEU A 131 -7.36 -21.30 7.11
N GLY A 132 -6.52 -21.97 6.33
CA GLY A 132 -6.94 -22.85 5.23
C GLY A 132 -7.61 -22.12 4.07
N TYR A 133 -7.27 -20.86 3.85
CA TYR A 133 -7.87 -20.05 2.79
C TYR A 133 -7.32 -20.37 1.39
N PRO A 134 -7.98 -19.95 0.30
CA PRO A 134 -7.67 -20.38 -1.07
C PRO A 134 -6.23 -20.04 -1.49
N THR A 135 -5.51 -21.07 -1.96
CA THR A 135 -4.12 -20.97 -2.43
C THR A 135 -3.96 -21.58 -3.82
N GLU A 136 -2.92 -21.17 -4.52
CA GLU A 136 -2.49 -21.72 -5.80
C GLU A 136 -1.00 -22.08 -5.75
N LYS A 137 -0.57 -22.93 -6.68
CA LYS A 137 0.82 -23.29 -6.93
C LYS A 137 1.07 -23.22 -8.43
N ASN A 138 2.19 -22.69 -8.83
CA ASN A 138 2.61 -22.81 -10.21
C ASN A 138 3.32 -24.17 -10.39
N SER A 139 2.65 -25.10 -11.04
CA SER A 139 3.32 -26.29 -11.59
C SER A 139 4.20 -25.85 -12.75
N ASP A 140 5.48 -26.21 -12.70
CA ASP A 140 6.41 -26.06 -13.83
C ASP A 140 6.00 -26.97 -15.00
#